data_87ed39e493867099eff19e78bfd4bd28
#
_entry.id   87ed39e493867099eff19e78bfd4bd28
#
_cell.length_a   1.000
_cell.length_b   1.000
_cell.length_c   1.000
_cell.angle_alpha   90.00
_cell.angle_beta   90.00
_cell.angle_gamma   90.00
#
_symmetry.space_group_name_H-M   'P 1'
#
loop_
_entity.id
_entity.type
_entity.pdbx_description
1 polymer ?
#
loop_
_entity_poly.entity_id
_entity_poly.type
_entity_poly.pdbx_seq_one_letter_code
_entity_poly.pdbx_strand_id
1 'polypeptide(L)'
;MNKAEKACEELRAMDELAAMDSPVHGMDSLSKLLLTVFYIFVTVSFNKYDITGLFFMILFPVVAYQIAGIAVHTCFHKLRIVMPLVCAVGLFNPIFDKEIMAYIGSVGISGGVISMLTLMMKGIFCLMASFLLVATTSIEEICRALRKLHFPKMITSLLLLTFRYISVLLEEVAIMTEAYHLRAPGQKGIHISAWGSFLGQLLLRSMDRAEALYESMELRGFYGEFYYAKGRKANSLSWPAAFVYAALIMLTRLYNISDLLGSLFV
;
A
#
# COMPACT_ATOMS: atom_id res chain seq x y z
N MET A 1 -6.96 25.11 -6.80
CA MET A 1 -6.15 24.21 -5.98
C MET A 1 -5.10 23.54 -6.85
N ASN A 2 -3.86 23.77 -6.55
CA ASN A 2 -2.72 23.27 -7.33
C ASN A 2 -2.59 21.74 -7.15
N LYS A 3 -2.09 21.01 -8.16
CA LYS A 3 -1.89 19.53 -8.06
C LYS A 3 -0.99 19.15 -6.89
N ALA A 4 0.01 19.99 -6.56
CA ALA A 4 0.90 19.78 -5.43
C ALA A 4 0.19 19.93 -4.07
N GLU A 5 -0.72 20.89 -3.94
CA GLU A 5 -1.54 21.07 -2.73
C GLU A 5 -2.43 19.85 -2.50
N LYS A 6 -3.08 19.34 -3.56
CA LYS A 6 -3.89 18.11 -3.46
C LYS A 6 -3.06 16.91 -3.01
N ALA A 7 -1.86 16.73 -3.54
CA ALA A 7 -0.97 15.66 -3.12
C ALA A 7 -0.55 15.79 -1.65
N CYS A 8 -0.32 17.02 -1.17
CA CYS A 8 -0.01 17.28 0.24
C CYS A 8 -1.20 16.95 1.15
N GLU A 9 -2.43 17.33 0.75
CA GLU A 9 -3.66 16.99 1.48
C GLU A 9 -3.90 15.48 1.52
N GLU A 10 -3.65 14.78 0.41
CA GLU A 10 -3.78 13.31 0.36
C GLU A 10 -2.79 12.61 1.29
N LEU A 11 -1.54 13.10 1.37
CA LEU A 11 -0.54 12.58 2.30
C LEU A 11 -0.95 12.82 3.76
N ARG A 12 -1.40 14.03 4.10
CA ARG A 12 -1.92 14.35 5.44
C ARG A 12 -3.12 13.49 5.82
N ALA A 13 -4.06 13.29 4.89
CA ALA A 13 -5.22 12.43 5.13
C ALA A 13 -4.83 10.96 5.37
N MET A 14 -3.74 10.46 4.76
CA MET A 14 -3.21 9.12 5.05
C MET A 14 -2.56 9.04 6.43
N ASP A 15 -1.83 10.07 6.83
CA ASP A 15 -1.24 10.15 8.18
C ASP A 15 -2.32 10.26 9.26
N GLU A 16 -3.40 10.99 9.00
CA GLU A 16 -4.58 11.07 9.89
C GLU A 16 -5.25 9.69 10.05
N LEU A 17 -5.43 8.93 8.95
CA LEU A 17 -5.96 7.58 9.02
C LEU A 17 -5.06 6.68 9.87
N ALA A 18 -3.74 6.75 9.72
CA ALA A 18 -2.78 5.96 10.50
C ALA A 18 -2.73 6.37 11.97
N ALA A 19 -3.16 7.60 12.31
CA ALA A 19 -3.25 8.11 13.67
C ALA A 19 -4.53 7.70 14.42
N MET A 20 -5.51 7.09 13.76
CA MET A 20 -6.77 6.67 14.37
C MET A 20 -6.55 5.63 15.48
N ASP A 21 -7.49 5.56 16.42
CA ASP A 21 -7.48 4.59 17.51
C ASP A 21 -8.41 3.42 17.19
N SER A 22 -7.82 2.23 16.96
CA SER A 22 -8.57 0.98 16.86
C SER A 22 -7.71 -0.20 17.37
N PRO A 23 -8.31 -1.37 17.60
CA PRO A 23 -7.53 -2.56 18.00
C PRO A 23 -6.43 -2.93 16.99
N VAL A 24 -6.68 -2.71 15.68
CA VAL A 24 -5.70 -2.97 14.61
C VAL A 24 -4.58 -1.93 14.66
N HIS A 25 -4.90 -0.64 14.88
CA HIS A 25 -3.89 0.41 15.00
C HIS A 25 -2.98 0.19 16.22
N GLY A 26 -3.50 -0.37 17.32
CA GLY A 26 -2.72 -0.71 18.52
C GLY A 26 -1.82 -1.95 18.39
N MET A 27 -1.86 -2.69 17.29
CA MET A 27 -0.99 -3.84 17.06
C MET A 27 0.46 -3.41 16.80
N ASP A 28 1.44 -4.28 17.14
CA ASP A 28 2.85 -4.04 16.81
C ASP A 28 3.04 -3.92 15.29
N SER A 29 3.72 -2.87 14.84
CA SER A 29 3.95 -2.58 13.42
C SER A 29 4.66 -3.72 12.68
N LEU A 30 5.56 -4.43 13.37
CA LEU A 30 6.23 -5.61 12.81
C LEU A 30 5.23 -6.74 12.55
N SER A 31 4.32 -7.02 13.49
CA SER A 31 3.31 -8.08 13.32
C SER A 31 2.34 -7.76 12.18
N LYS A 32 1.93 -6.50 12.03
CA LYS A 32 1.09 -6.05 10.91
C LYS A 32 1.79 -6.22 9.56
N LEU A 33 3.04 -5.79 9.48
CA LEU A 33 3.85 -5.90 8.27
C LEU A 33 4.04 -7.35 7.85
N LEU A 34 4.46 -8.21 8.78
CA LEU A 34 4.65 -9.64 8.49
C LEU A 34 3.36 -10.34 8.10
N LEU A 35 2.24 -10.03 8.78
CA LEU A 35 0.93 -10.58 8.45
C LEU A 35 0.49 -10.17 7.04
N THR A 36 0.67 -8.90 6.67
CA THR A 36 0.30 -8.42 5.34
C THR A 36 1.16 -9.07 4.25
N VAL A 37 2.47 -9.16 4.45
CA VAL A 37 3.37 -9.85 3.51
C VAL A 37 3.00 -11.32 3.38
N PHE A 38 2.72 -11.99 4.49
CA PHE A 38 2.29 -13.39 4.50
C PHE A 38 0.96 -13.58 3.76
N TYR A 39 -0.02 -12.70 4.00
CA TYR A 39 -1.30 -12.74 3.30
C TYR A 39 -1.13 -12.57 1.78
N ILE A 40 -0.32 -11.60 1.35
CA ILE A 40 -0.03 -11.37 -0.07
C ILE A 40 0.63 -12.60 -0.68
N PHE A 41 1.63 -13.18 0.01
CA PHE A 41 2.32 -14.37 -0.46
C PHE A 41 1.37 -15.56 -0.63
N VAL A 42 0.52 -15.83 0.36
CA VAL A 42 -0.48 -16.90 0.28
C VAL A 42 -1.49 -16.64 -0.85
N THR A 43 -1.99 -15.41 -0.98
CA THR A 43 -2.97 -15.04 -2.04
C THR A 43 -2.38 -15.23 -3.45
N VAL A 44 -1.12 -14.85 -3.66
CA VAL A 44 -0.43 -15.03 -4.95
C VAL A 44 -0.18 -16.52 -5.23
N SER A 45 0.11 -17.33 -4.20
CA SER A 45 0.40 -18.76 -4.29
C SER A 45 -0.78 -19.64 -4.75
N PHE A 46 -2.02 -19.12 -4.82
CA PHE A 46 -3.15 -19.89 -5.37
C PHE A 46 -2.97 -20.20 -6.86
N ASN A 47 -3.51 -21.32 -7.32
CA ASN A 47 -3.48 -21.67 -8.74
C ASN A 47 -4.29 -20.65 -9.58
N LYS A 48 -3.96 -20.56 -10.87
CA LYS A 48 -4.63 -19.65 -11.81
C LYS A 48 -6.10 -19.99 -12.08
N TYR A 49 -6.52 -21.21 -11.74
CA TYR A 49 -7.88 -21.71 -11.97
C TYR A 49 -8.70 -21.87 -10.67
N ASP A 50 -8.13 -21.59 -9.52
CA ASP A 50 -8.73 -21.82 -8.20
C ASP A 50 -9.49 -20.58 -7.70
N ILE A 51 -10.69 -20.35 -8.27
CA ILE A 51 -11.56 -19.23 -7.88
C ILE A 51 -12.19 -19.47 -6.52
N THR A 52 -12.62 -20.73 -6.24
CA THR A 52 -13.38 -21.07 -5.03
C THR A 52 -12.57 -20.92 -3.77
N GLY A 53 -11.32 -21.40 -3.76
CA GLY A 53 -10.41 -21.19 -2.65
C GLY A 53 -10.08 -19.71 -2.43
N LEU A 54 -9.91 -18.98 -3.54
CA LEU A 54 -9.59 -17.55 -3.48
C LEU A 54 -10.76 -16.70 -2.95
N PHE A 55 -12.03 -17.10 -3.23
CA PHE A 55 -13.19 -16.35 -2.76
C PHE A 55 -13.23 -16.23 -1.23
N PHE A 56 -12.85 -17.28 -0.50
CA PHE A 56 -12.80 -17.23 0.96
C PHE A 56 -11.72 -16.28 1.51
N MET A 57 -10.69 -15.99 0.72
CA MET A 57 -9.63 -15.05 1.12
C MET A 57 -10.10 -13.60 1.24
N ILE A 58 -11.26 -13.23 0.66
CA ILE A 58 -11.84 -11.89 0.83
C ILE A 58 -12.25 -11.62 2.28
N LEU A 59 -12.59 -12.67 3.03
CA LEU A 59 -13.05 -12.54 4.41
C LEU A 59 -11.99 -11.85 5.29
N PHE A 60 -10.70 -12.14 5.08
CA PHE A 60 -9.61 -11.61 5.90
C PHE A 60 -9.47 -10.10 5.81
N PRO A 61 -9.30 -9.48 4.61
CA PRO A 61 -9.22 -8.02 4.54
C PRO A 61 -10.53 -7.37 5.00
N VAL A 62 -11.71 -7.91 4.66
CA VAL A 62 -12.99 -7.31 5.06
C VAL A 62 -13.14 -7.26 6.57
N VAL A 63 -12.86 -8.36 7.28
CA VAL A 63 -12.90 -8.41 8.75
C VAL A 63 -11.88 -7.42 9.34
N ALA A 64 -10.67 -7.36 8.79
CA ALA A 64 -9.64 -6.46 9.26
C ALA A 64 -10.02 -4.98 9.06
N TYR A 65 -10.69 -4.62 7.97
CA TYR A 65 -11.25 -3.27 7.74
C TYR A 65 -12.32 -2.90 8.75
N GLN A 66 -13.23 -3.84 9.07
CA GLN A 66 -14.27 -3.63 10.08
C GLN A 66 -13.67 -3.38 11.46
N ILE A 67 -12.68 -4.19 11.86
CA ILE A 67 -11.98 -4.02 13.16
C ILE A 67 -11.14 -2.73 13.18
N ALA A 68 -10.57 -2.33 12.05
CA ALA A 68 -9.83 -1.06 11.91
C ALA A 68 -10.75 0.17 11.95
N GLY A 69 -12.06 0.01 11.75
CA GLY A 69 -13.01 1.12 11.66
C GLY A 69 -12.88 1.93 10.37
N ILE A 70 -12.24 1.35 9.33
CA ILE A 70 -12.04 2.01 8.03
C ILE A 70 -13.11 1.52 7.06
N ALA A 71 -13.82 2.44 6.43
CA ALA A 71 -14.84 2.07 5.44
C ALA A 71 -14.19 1.43 4.20
N VAL A 72 -14.64 0.23 3.84
CA VAL A 72 -14.15 -0.49 2.64
C VAL A 72 -14.33 0.35 1.37
N HIS A 73 -15.37 1.19 1.30
CA HIS A 73 -15.58 2.11 0.21
C HIS A 73 -14.42 3.10 0.03
N THR A 74 -13.80 3.58 1.12
CA THR A 74 -12.62 4.46 1.07
C THR A 74 -11.45 3.77 0.37
N CYS A 75 -11.26 2.47 0.63
CA CYS A 75 -10.27 1.66 -0.06
C CYS A 75 -10.55 1.61 -1.58
N PHE A 76 -11.77 1.26 -2.00
CA PHE A 76 -12.12 1.20 -3.42
C PHE A 76 -11.96 2.54 -4.13
N HIS A 77 -12.31 3.64 -3.47
CA HIS A 77 -12.14 4.98 -4.03
C HIS A 77 -10.66 5.32 -4.29
N LYS A 78 -9.78 4.99 -3.34
CA LYS A 78 -8.32 5.19 -3.48
C LYS A 78 -7.71 4.22 -4.51
N LEU A 79 -8.19 2.98 -4.58
CA LEU A 79 -7.71 1.95 -5.51
C LEU A 79 -8.23 2.14 -6.95
N ARG A 80 -9.19 3.01 -7.18
CA ARG A 80 -9.77 3.29 -8.51
C ARG A 80 -8.72 3.59 -9.58
N ILE A 81 -7.60 4.20 -9.19
CA ILE A 81 -6.51 4.55 -10.11
C ILE A 81 -5.72 3.29 -10.55
N VAL A 82 -5.58 2.30 -9.65
CA VAL A 82 -4.79 1.08 -9.89
C VAL A 82 -5.63 -0.02 -10.53
N MET A 83 -6.95 -0.02 -10.30
CA MET A 83 -7.89 -1.00 -10.85
C MET A 83 -7.80 -1.18 -12.37
N PRO A 84 -7.77 -0.12 -13.20
CA PRO A 84 -7.67 -0.29 -14.66
C PRO A 84 -6.40 -1.03 -15.09
N LEU A 85 -5.30 -0.83 -14.36
CA LEU A 85 -4.03 -1.53 -14.65
C LEU A 85 -4.15 -3.03 -14.38
N VAL A 86 -4.75 -3.41 -13.25
CA VAL A 86 -5.00 -4.82 -12.91
C VAL A 86 -5.94 -5.48 -13.92
N CYS A 87 -7.01 -4.76 -14.31
CA CYS A 87 -7.94 -5.22 -15.35
C CYS A 87 -7.25 -5.36 -16.72
N ALA A 88 -6.40 -4.41 -17.11
CA ALA A 88 -5.69 -4.45 -18.39
C ALA A 88 -4.78 -5.69 -18.46
N VAL A 89 -4.01 -5.97 -17.39
CA VAL A 89 -3.17 -7.18 -17.35
C VAL A 89 -4.02 -8.46 -17.40
N GLY A 90 -5.17 -8.49 -16.71
CA GLY A 90 -6.09 -9.63 -16.74
C GLY A 90 -6.67 -9.91 -18.13
N LEU A 91 -6.97 -8.85 -18.91
CA LEU A 91 -7.58 -8.98 -20.26
C LEU A 91 -6.67 -9.69 -21.29
N PHE A 92 -5.39 -9.77 -21.05
CA PHE A 92 -4.49 -10.54 -21.93
C PHE A 92 -4.62 -12.05 -21.74
N ASN A 93 -5.04 -12.55 -20.57
CA ASN A 93 -5.13 -13.99 -20.32
C ASN A 93 -6.07 -14.76 -21.25
N PRO A 94 -7.29 -14.29 -21.59
CA PRO A 94 -8.17 -14.98 -22.54
C PRO A 94 -7.61 -15.09 -23.96
N ILE A 95 -6.63 -14.25 -24.32
CA ILE A 95 -6.00 -14.28 -25.64
C ILE A 95 -5.01 -15.46 -25.73
N PHE A 96 -4.32 -15.75 -24.64
CA PHE A 96 -3.27 -16.78 -24.58
C PHE A 96 -3.80 -18.17 -24.22
N ASP A 97 -4.87 -18.26 -23.39
CA ASP A 97 -5.38 -19.54 -22.86
C ASP A 97 -6.82 -19.75 -23.37
N LYS A 98 -6.95 -20.54 -24.43
CA LYS A 98 -8.23 -20.84 -25.14
C LYS A 98 -8.83 -22.19 -24.80
N GLU A 99 -8.19 -22.99 -23.91
CA GLU A 99 -8.71 -24.30 -23.53
C GLU A 99 -10.01 -24.16 -22.75
N ILE A 100 -11.05 -24.93 -23.14
CA ILE A 100 -12.34 -24.95 -22.45
C ILE A 100 -12.20 -25.82 -21.22
N MET A 101 -12.31 -25.24 -20.01
CA MET A 101 -12.16 -25.96 -18.74
C MET A 101 -13.47 -26.23 -18.00
N ALA A 102 -14.50 -25.43 -18.23
CA ALA A 102 -15.77 -25.59 -17.55
C ALA A 102 -16.94 -25.33 -18.51
N TYR A 103 -18.04 -26.06 -18.30
CA TYR A 103 -19.30 -25.81 -19.00
C TYR A 103 -20.33 -25.30 -17.99
N ILE A 104 -20.89 -24.10 -18.20
CA ILE A 104 -22.04 -23.59 -17.46
C ILE A 104 -23.23 -23.63 -18.43
N GLY A 105 -24.04 -24.73 -18.33
CA GLY A 105 -25.11 -24.99 -19.27
C GLY A 105 -24.60 -25.29 -20.70
N SER A 106 -24.99 -24.49 -21.68
CA SER A 106 -24.57 -24.64 -23.09
C SER A 106 -23.34 -23.79 -23.48
N VAL A 107 -22.78 -23.00 -22.55
CA VAL A 107 -21.66 -22.11 -22.83
C VAL A 107 -20.38 -22.69 -22.22
N GLY A 108 -19.39 -22.99 -23.07
CA GLY A 108 -18.05 -23.40 -22.64
C GLY A 108 -17.26 -22.16 -22.17
N ILE A 109 -16.77 -22.20 -20.94
CA ILE A 109 -15.91 -21.14 -20.38
C ILE A 109 -14.47 -21.53 -20.67
N SER A 110 -13.73 -20.63 -21.36
CA SER A 110 -12.29 -20.83 -21.59
C SER A 110 -11.52 -20.64 -20.29
N GLY A 111 -10.45 -21.43 -20.10
CA GLY A 111 -9.53 -21.32 -18.97
C GLY A 111 -8.95 -19.91 -18.82
N GLY A 112 -8.81 -19.18 -19.93
CA GLY A 112 -8.36 -17.80 -19.93
C GLY A 112 -9.31 -16.82 -19.21
N VAL A 113 -10.63 -17.02 -19.30
CA VAL A 113 -11.62 -16.21 -18.56
C VAL A 113 -11.54 -16.50 -17.08
N ILE A 114 -11.39 -17.77 -16.70
CA ILE A 114 -11.21 -18.17 -15.30
C ILE A 114 -9.92 -17.57 -14.74
N SER A 115 -8.84 -17.69 -15.47
CA SER A 115 -7.53 -17.15 -15.11
C SER A 115 -7.55 -15.61 -15.01
N MET A 116 -8.26 -14.92 -15.93
CA MET A 116 -8.48 -13.47 -15.88
C MET A 116 -9.18 -13.08 -14.56
N LEU A 117 -10.28 -13.73 -14.23
CA LEU A 117 -11.05 -13.43 -13.03
C LEU A 117 -10.23 -13.67 -11.77
N THR A 118 -9.51 -14.80 -11.71
CA THR A 118 -8.62 -15.16 -10.60
C THR A 118 -7.51 -14.11 -10.42
N LEU A 119 -6.89 -13.64 -11.51
CA LEU A 119 -5.85 -12.62 -11.45
C LEU A 119 -6.41 -11.29 -10.95
N MET A 120 -7.59 -10.88 -11.43
CA MET A 120 -8.26 -9.67 -10.95
C MET A 120 -8.59 -9.75 -9.47
N MET A 121 -9.14 -10.88 -8.99
CA MET A 121 -9.42 -11.08 -7.57
C MET A 121 -8.15 -11.04 -6.72
N LYS A 122 -7.07 -11.73 -7.13
CA LYS A 122 -5.77 -11.67 -6.44
C LYS A 122 -5.26 -10.23 -6.36
N GLY A 123 -5.31 -9.49 -7.45
CA GLY A 123 -4.89 -8.09 -7.49
C GLY A 123 -5.68 -7.23 -6.51
N ILE A 124 -7.00 -7.35 -6.50
CA ILE A 124 -7.87 -6.60 -5.57
C ILE A 124 -7.54 -6.95 -4.11
N PHE A 125 -7.39 -8.23 -3.77
CA PHE A 125 -7.12 -8.65 -2.39
C PHE A 125 -5.74 -8.19 -1.92
N CYS A 126 -4.71 -8.29 -2.75
CA CYS A 126 -3.38 -7.78 -2.44
C CYS A 126 -3.39 -6.25 -2.25
N LEU A 127 -4.12 -5.52 -3.09
CA LEU A 127 -4.27 -4.08 -2.97
C LEU A 127 -5.03 -3.69 -1.69
N MET A 128 -6.11 -4.40 -1.35
CA MET A 128 -6.83 -4.18 -0.10
C MET A 128 -5.93 -4.40 1.11
N ALA A 129 -5.16 -5.49 1.14
CA ALA A 129 -4.22 -5.77 2.23
C ALA A 129 -3.12 -4.71 2.34
N SER A 130 -2.54 -4.29 1.21
CA SER A 130 -1.51 -3.24 1.19
C SER A 130 -2.05 -1.90 1.66
N PHE A 131 -3.24 -1.50 1.20
CA PHE A 131 -3.86 -0.25 1.65
C PHE A 131 -4.19 -0.29 3.14
N LEU A 132 -4.68 -1.41 3.67
CA LEU A 132 -4.93 -1.58 5.10
C LEU A 132 -3.66 -1.37 5.92
N LEU A 133 -2.51 -1.92 5.49
CA LEU A 133 -1.23 -1.71 6.16
C LEU A 133 -0.87 -0.23 6.22
N VAL A 134 -0.96 0.48 5.08
CA VAL A 134 -0.61 1.91 4.98
C VAL A 134 -1.59 2.79 5.77
N ALA A 135 -2.88 2.44 5.77
CA ALA A 135 -3.91 3.17 6.50
C ALA A 135 -3.89 2.95 8.03
N THR A 136 -3.23 1.88 8.50
CA THR A 136 -3.17 1.55 9.93
C THR A 136 -1.79 1.68 10.55
N THR A 137 -0.78 2.05 9.76
CA THR A 137 0.62 2.06 10.22
C THR A 137 1.33 3.25 9.63
N SER A 138 1.80 4.17 10.48
CA SER A 138 2.58 5.32 10.02
C SER A 138 3.93 4.90 9.42
N ILE A 139 4.50 5.74 8.57
CA ILE A 139 5.84 5.49 7.99
C ILE A 139 6.90 5.33 9.06
N GLU A 140 6.81 6.09 10.16
CA GLU A 140 7.73 5.94 11.29
C GLU A 140 7.65 4.56 11.93
N GLU A 141 6.44 4.00 12.03
CA GLU A 141 6.21 2.66 12.56
C GLU A 141 6.71 1.58 11.60
N ILE A 142 6.57 1.79 10.28
CA ILE A 142 7.14 0.89 9.26
C ILE A 142 8.67 0.91 9.33
N CYS A 143 9.30 2.08 9.45
CA CYS A 143 10.75 2.19 9.61
C CYS A 143 11.24 1.49 10.90
N ARG A 144 10.48 1.59 11.99
CA ARG A 144 10.78 0.84 13.23
C ARG A 144 10.65 -0.67 13.05
N ALA A 145 9.64 -1.13 12.32
CA ALA A 145 9.47 -2.55 12.00
C ALA A 145 10.63 -3.08 11.15
N LEU A 146 11.03 -2.34 10.11
CA LEU A 146 12.18 -2.69 9.28
C LEU A 146 13.48 -2.77 10.09
N ARG A 147 13.68 -1.86 11.06
CA ARG A 147 14.83 -1.91 11.94
C ARG A 147 14.84 -3.15 12.84
N LYS A 148 13.65 -3.58 13.33
CA LYS A 148 13.51 -4.85 14.07
C LYS A 148 13.84 -6.07 13.19
N LEU A 149 13.65 -5.98 11.86
CA LEU A 149 14.05 -7.00 10.87
C LEU A 149 15.55 -6.94 10.49
N HIS A 150 16.36 -6.18 11.24
CA HIS A 150 17.81 -6.01 11.01
C HIS A 150 18.16 -5.30 9.68
N PHE A 151 17.24 -4.53 9.10
CA PHE A 151 17.61 -3.66 7.98
C PHE A 151 18.69 -2.66 8.38
N PRO A 152 19.62 -2.30 7.46
CA PRO A 152 20.68 -1.34 7.73
C PRO A 152 20.10 -0.01 8.26
N LYS A 153 20.72 0.50 9.34
CA LYS A 153 20.27 1.71 10.01
C LYS A 153 20.21 2.92 9.07
N MET A 154 21.18 2.99 8.17
CA MET A 154 21.27 4.07 7.18
C MET A 154 20.04 4.08 6.24
N ILE A 155 19.57 2.93 5.77
CA ILE A 155 18.42 2.84 4.88
C ILE A 155 17.13 3.27 5.60
N THR A 156 16.93 2.84 6.84
CA THR A 156 15.75 3.23 7.62
C THR A 156 15.73 4.72 7.95
N SER A 157 16.91 5.32 8.21
CA SER A 157 17.05 6.76 8.42
C SER A 157 16.78 7.54 7.14
N LEU A 158 17.28 7.06 5.99
CA LEU A 158 17.04 7.65 4.69
C LEU A 158 15.54 7.63 4.33
N LEU A 159 14.86 6.49 4.53
CA LEU A 159 13.43 6.37 4.28
C LEU A 159 12.62 7.38 5.11
N LEU A 160 12.93 7.49 6.40
CA LEU A 160 12.26 8.43 7.29
C LEU A 160 12.43 9.88 6.85
N LEU A 161 13.68 10.27 6.52
CA LEU A 161 13.97 11.60 6.03
C LEU A 161 13.28 11.87 4.70
N THR A 162 13.35 10.93 3.75
CA THR A 162 12.72 11.07 2.44
C THR A 162 11.22 11.33 2.61
N PHE A 163 10.52 10.54 3.40
CA PHE A 163 9.09 10.71 3.62
C PHE A 163 8.77 12.07 4.26
N ARG A 164 9.52 12.47 5.28
CA ARG A 164 9.34 13.78 5.93
C ARG A 164 9.54 14.93 4.97
N TYR A 165 10.52 14.83 4.06
CA TYR A 165 10.84 15.92 3.13
C TYR A 165 9.97 15.92 1.87
N ILE A 166 9.20 14.88 1.58
CA ILE A 166 8.23 14.88 0.47
C ILE A 166 7.20 16.02 0.65
N SER A 167 6.62 16.18 1.83
CA SER A 167 5.66 17.25 2.09
C SER A 167 6.28 18.64 1.94
N VAL A 168 7.51 18.82 2.42
CA VAL A 168 8.25 20.07 2.31
C VAL A 168 8.58 20.42 0.86
N LEU A 169 9.01 19.42 0.06
CA LEU A 169 9.26 19.61 -1.38
C LEU A 169 7.98 19.88 -2.16
N LEU A 170 6.86 19.27 -1.79
CA LEU A 170 5.55 19.55 -2.41
C LEU A 170 5.10 21.01 -2.14
N GLU A 171 5.34 21.53 -0.95
CA GLU A 171 5.09 22.95 -0.63
C GLU A 171 5.98 23.87 -1.49
N GLU A 172 7.27 23.53 -1.66
CA GLU A 172 8.19 24.27 -2.53
C GLU A 172 7.73 24.26 -3.99
N VAL A 173 7.30 23.08 -4.50
CA VAL A 173 6.72 22.94 -5.84
C VAL A 173 5.46 23.80 -5.98
N ALA A 174 4.61 23.87 -4.97
CA ALA A 174 3.42 24.72 -4.99
C ALA A 174 3.78 26.20 -5.13
N ILE A 175 4.71 26.69 -4.31
CA ILE A 175 5.21 28.09 -4.36
C ILE A 175 5.84 28.41 -5.72
N MET A 176 6.69 27.52 -6.23
CA MET A 176 7.34 27.72 -7.54
C MET A 176 6.31 27.72 -8.68
N THR A 177 5.28 26.86 -8.61
CA THR A 177 4.22 26.79 -9.61
C THR A 177 3.38 28.05 -9.59
N GLU A 178 3.06 28.58 -8.42
CA GLU A 178 2.33 29.84 -8.27
C GLU A 178 3.13 31.03 -8.83
N ALA A 179 4.42 31.10 -8.48
CA ALA A 179 5.33 32.12 -9.03
C ALA A 179 5.45 32.05 -10.57
N TYR A 180 5.41 30.83 -11.15
CA TYR A 180 5.38 30.64 -12.60
C TYR A 180 4.09 31.17 -13.22
N HIS A 181 2.93 30.86 -12.62
CA HIS A 181 1.63 31.34 -13.10
C HIS A 181 1.49 32.85 -13.06
N LEU A 182 2.06 33.50 -12.06
CA LEU A 182 2.08 34.97 -11.96
C LEU A 182 2.93 35.62 -13.08
N ARG A 183 3.99 34.94 -13.52
CA ARG A 183 4.86 35.43 -14.61
C ARG A 183 4.32 35.11 -16.02
N ALA A 184 3.49 34.09 -16.13
CA ALA A 184 2.93 33.64 -17.41
C ALA A 184 1.40 33.53 -17.31
N PRO A 185 0.66 34.66 -17.15
CA PRO A 185 -0.78 34.66 -17.02
C PRO A 185 -1.43 34.13 -18.29
N GLY A 186 -2.42 33.23 -18.13
CA GLY A 186 -3.16 32.60 -19.23
C GLY A 186 -2.60 31.28 -19.74
N GLN A 187 -1.45 30.80 -19.26
CA GLN A 187 -0.95 29.48 -19.59
C GLN A 187 -1.59 28.41 -18.68
N LYS A 188 -2.01 27.29 -19.29
CA LYS A 188 -2.51 26.11 -18.58
C LYS A 188 -1.35 25.19 -18.22
N GLY A 189 -0.85 25.30 -16.99
CA GLY A 189 0.26 24.47 -16.51
C GLY A 189 1.65 25.00 -16.88
N ILE A 190 2.71 24.24 -16.58
CA ILE A 190 4.10 24.58 -16.85
C ILE A 190 4.44 24.13 -18.28
N HIS A 191 4.93 25.04 -19.11
CA HIS A 191 5.35 24.74 -20.47
C HIS A 191 6.55 23.78 -20.49
N ILE A 192 6.62 22.86 -21.46
CA ILE A 192 7.67 21.83 -21.53
C ILE A 192 9.08 22.47 -21.55
N SER A 193 9.28 23.59 -22.24
CA SER A 193 10.59 24.29 -22.26
C SER A 193 10.99 24.85 -20.89
N ALA A 194 10.05 25.14 -19.99
CA ALA A 194 10.31 25.65 -18.65
C ALA A 194 10.61 24.54 -17.62
N TRP A 195 10.31 23.28 -17.95
CA TRP A 195 10.52 22.14 -17.03
C TRP A 195 11.99 21.98 -16.63
N GLY A 196 12.94 22.18 -17.56
CA GLY A 196 14.36 22.07 -17.26
C GLY A 196 14.80 23.06 -16.18
N SER A 197 14.43 24.35 -16.34
CA SER A 197 14.72 25.38 -15.35
C SER A 197 13.99 25.15 -14.03
N PHE A 198 12.72 24.71 -14.09
CA PHE A 198 11.91 24.42 -12.91
C PHE A 198 12.52 23.29 -12.05
N LEU A 199 12.86 22.16 -12.70
CA LEU A 199 13.48 21.02 -12.01
C LEU A 199 14.89 21.35 -11.53
N GLY A 200 15.67 22.13 -12.30
CA GLY A 200 16.99 22.59 -11.89
C GLY A 200 16.93 23.44 -10.63
N GLN A 201 16.01 24.38 -10.54
CA GLN A 201 15.79 25.20 -9.34
C GLN A 201 15.33 24.37 -8.14
N LEU A 202 14.42 23.42 -8.34
CA LEU A 202 13.96 22.52 -7.28
C LEU A 202 15.12 21.66 -6.76
N LEU A 203 15.98 21.15 -7.67
CA LEU A 203 17.16 20.37 -7.30
C LEU A 203 18.14 21.20 -6.46
N LEU A 204 18.51 22.40 -6.92
CA LEU A 204 19.42 23.27 -6.19
C LEU A 204 18.90 23.58 -4.78
N ARG A 205 17.65 24.00 -4.66
CA ARG A 205 17.03 24.27 -3.36
C ARG A 205 16.96 23.03 -2.46
N SER A 206 16.75 21.84 -3.04
CA SER A 206 16.73 20.59 -2.27
C SER A 206 18.14 20.22 -1.78
N MET A 207 19.19 20.50 -2.57
CA MET A 207 20.58 20.29 -2.16
C MET A 207 20.99 21.26 -1.03
N ASP A 208 20.73 22.55 -1.17
CA ASP A 208 21.01 23.56 -0.13
C ASP A 208 20.30 23.17 1.19
N ARG A 209 19.04 22.72 1.10
CA ARG A 209 18.28 22.28 2.27
C ARG A 209 18.84 21.00 2.89
N ALA A 210 19.29 20.05 2.06
CA ALA A 210 19.90 18.81 2.55
C ALA A 210 21.22 19.06 3.27
N GLU A 211 22.03 19.97 2.76
CA GLU A 211 23.27 20.38 3.38
C GLU A 211 23.04 21.07 4.74
N ALA A 212 22.16 22.06 4.79
CA ALA A 212 21.81 22.74 6.04
C ALA A 212 21.16 21.75 7.07
N LEU A 213 20.37 20.79 6.60
CA LEU A 213 19.82 19.73 7.46
C LEU A 213 20.93 18.86 8.04
N TYR A 214 21.86 18.41 7.19
CA TYR A 214 22.95 17.55 7.61
C TYR A 214 23.83 18.25 8.66
N GLU A 215 24.23 19.48 8.42
CA GLU A 215 25.00 20.32 9.38
C GLU A 215 24.23 20.43 10.71
N SER A 216 22.93 20.74 10.67
CA SER A 216 22.12 20.86 11.87
C SER A 216 22.00 19.55 12.65
N MET A 217 21.96 18.42 11.95
CA MET A 217 21.94 17.09 12.58
C MET A 217 23.28 16.74 13.20
N GLU A 218 24.39 17.05 12.52
CA GLU A 218 25.74 16.83 13.03
C GLU A 218 25.97 17.60 14.33
N LEU A 219 25.59 18.89 14.37
CA LEU A 219 25.62 19.71 15.57
C LEU A 219 24.80 19.18 16.74
N ARG A 220 23.77 18.39 16.44
CA ARG A 220 22.92 17.70 17.45
C ARG A 220 23.42 16.29 17.81
N GLY A 221 24.60 15.89 17.32
CA GLY A 221 25.22 14.60 17.63
C GLY A 221 24.66 13.45 16.79
N PHE A 222 24.25 13.70 15.54
CA PHE A 222 23.83 12.64 14.63
C PHE A 222 25.03 11.84 14.13
N TYR A 223 25.04 10.54 14.37
CA TYR A 223 26.07 9.60 13.92
C TYR A 223 25.50 8.52 12.99
N GLY A 224 24.69 8.92 12.01
CA GLY A 224 24.14 8.02 10.98
C GLY A 224 22.88 7.23 11.37
N GLU A 225 22.37 7.41 12.59
CA GLU A 225 21.12 6.77 13.01
C GLU A 225 20.24 7.72 13.82
N PHE A 226 18.91 7.57 13.63
CA PHE A 226 17.92 8.25 14.45
C PHE A 226 17.52 7.37 15.63
N TYR A 227 17.43 7.98 16.80
CA TYR A 227 16.79 7.38 17.96
C TYR A 227 15.29 7.67 17.87
N TYR A 228 14.53 6.65 17.52
CA TYR A 228 13.08 6.79 17.48
C TYR A 228 12.53 6.97 18.89
N ALA A 229 11.61 7.91 19.09
CA ALA A 229 10.84 8.00 20.32
C ALA A 229 10.14 6.66 20.59
N LYS A 230 9.87 6.34 21.86
CA LYS A 230 9.12 5.13 22.20
C LYS A 230 7.81 5.12 21.42
N GLY A 231 7.67 4.16 20.49
CA GLY A 231 6.45 3.98 19.72
C GLY A 231 5.24 3.76 20.63
N ARG A 232 4.06 3.82 20.00
CA ARG A 232 2.81 3.42 20.65
C ARG A 232 3.05 2.09 21.37
N LYS A 233 2.64 1.97 22.63
CA LYS A 233 2.77 0.71 23.37
C LYS A 233 1.96 -0.34 22.61
N ALA A 234 2.67 -1.30 22.02
CA ALA A 234 2.01 -2.42 21.36
C ALA A 234 1.19 -3.19 22.39
N ASN A 235 -0.05 -3.51 22.04
CA ASN A 235 -0.88 -4.35 22.86
C ASN A 235 -0.20 -5.73 23.00
N SER A 236 -0.13 -6.30 24.19
CA SER A 236 0.45 -7.63 24.43
C SER A 236 -0.25 -8.74 23.61
N LEU A 237 -1.50 -8.49 23.21
CA LEU A 237 -2.30 -9.38 22.38
C LEU A 237 -1.95 -9.32 20.88
N SER A 238 -1.06 -8.43 20.44
CA SER A 238 -0.75 -8.21 19.01
C SER A 238 -0.16 -9.45 18.33
N TRP A 239 0.79 -10.11 18.95
CA TRP A 239 1.42 -11.32 18.42
C TRP A 239 0.49 -12.53 18.42
N PRO A 240 -0.22 -12.87 19.53
CA PRO A 240 -1.22 -13.93 19.49
C PRO A 240 -2.30 -13.71 18.44
N ALA A 241 -2.84 -12.50 18.32
CA ALA A 241 -3.84 -12.18 17.31
C ALA A 241 -3.30 -12.35 15.88
N ALA A 242 -2.07 -11.89 15.61
CA ALA A 242 -1.43 -12.09 14.32
C ALA A 242 -1.20 -13.57 14.00
N PHE A 243 -0.82 -14.37 14.99
CA PHE A 243 -0.65 -15.83 14.84
C PHE A 243 -1.97 -16.52 14.53
N VAL A 244 -3.03 -16.22 15.26
CA VAL A 244 -4.38 -16.77 14.98
C VAL A 244 -4.84 -16.40 13.58
N TYR A 245 -4.62 -15.15 13.18
CA TYR A 245 -5.00 -14.67 11.86
C TYR A 245 -4.18 -15.37 10.74
N ALA A 246 -2.88 -15.53 10.93
CA ALA A 246 -2.01 -16.27 10.00
C ALA A 246 -2.37 -17.76 9.92
N ALA A 247 -2.70 -18.39 11.05
CA ALA A 247 -3.17 -19.78 11.10
C ALA A 247 -4.49 -19.95 10.34
N LEU A 248 -5.44 -19.02 10.50
CA LEU A 248 -6.69 -19.03 9.73
C LEU A 248 -6.44 -18.90 8.22
N ILE A 249 -5.56 -17.97 7.80
CA ILE A 249 -5.16 -17.82 6.39
C ILE A 249 -4.56 -19.13 5.85
N MET A 250 -3.68 -19.78 6.61
CA MET A 250 -3.07 -21.04 6.21
C MET A 250 -4.09 -22.17 6.13
N LEU A 251 -5.04 -22.18 7.05
CA LEU A 251 -6.11 -23.19 7.11
C LEU A 251 -7.03 -23.09 5.87
N THR A 252 -7.42 -21.89 5.45
CA THR A 252 -8.18 -21.67 4.21
C THR A 252 -7.42 -22.09 2.96
N ARG A 253 -6.07 -22.05 3.01
CA ARG A 253 -5.21 -22.49 1.90
C ARG A 253 -5.06 -24.01 1.85
N LEU A 254 -4.94 -24.69 3.01
CA LEU A 254 -4.70 -26.12 3.10
C LEU A 254 -6.00 -26.92 2.91
N TYR A 255 -7.09 -26.44 3.46
CA TYR A 255 -8.40 -27.05 3.29
C TYR A 255 -9.15 -26.32 2.18
N ASN A 256 -9.39 -27.02 1.05
CA ASN A 256 -10.35 -26.55 0.05
C ASN A 256 -11.74 -26.52 0.70
N ILE A 257 -12.08 -25.37 1.30
CA ILE A 257 -13.37 -25.19 2.01
C ILE A 257 -14.54 -25.49 1.08
N SER A 258 -14.37 -25.27 -0.23
CA SER A 258 -15.38 -25.62 -1.23
C SER A 258 -15.64 -27.11 -1.34
N ASP A 259 -14.61 -27.95 -1.24
CA ASP A 259 -14.78 -29.42 -1.29
C ASP A 259 -15.42 -29.93 0.01
N LEU A 260 -15.09 -29.29 1.13
CA LEU A 260 -15.64 -29.60 2.45
C LEU A 260 -17.12 -29.19 2.56
N LEU A 261 -17.51 -28.02 2.02
CA LEU A 261 -18.90 -27.60 1.92
C LEU A 261 -19.68 -28.45 0.91
N GLY A 262 -19.07 -28.79 -0.24
CA GLY A 262 -19.70 -29.71 -1.21
C GLY A 262 -20.01 -31.08 -0.64
N SER A 263 -19.12 -31.63 0.20
CA SER A 263 -19.32 -32.92 0.87
C SER A 263 -20.34 -32.89 2.01
N LEU A 264 -20.73 -31.70 2.49
CA LEU A 264 -21.73 -31.51 3.54
C LEU A 264 -23.15 -31.38 2.98
N PHE A 265 -23.28 -31.11 1.66
CA PHE A 265 -24.54 -30.94 0.94
C PHE A 265 -24.88 -32.14 0.03
N VAL A 266 -24.02 -33.11 -0.04
CA VAL A 266 -24.25 -34.42 -0.69
C VAL A 266 -24.41 -35.52 0.37
#